data_50dba5a73634fd9499daf9394e2c4cb0
#
_entry.id   50dba5a73634fd9499daf9394e2c4cb0
#
_cell.length_a   1.000
_cell.length_b   1.000
_cell.length_c   1.000
_cell.angle_alpha   90.00
_cell.angle_beta   90.00
_cell.angle_gamma   90.00
#
_symmetry.space_group_name_H-M   'P 1'
#
loop_
_entity.id
_entity.type
_entity.pdbx_description
1 polymer ?
#
loop_
_entity_poly.entity_id
_entity_poly.type
_entity_poly.pdbx_seq_one_letter_code
_entity_poly.pdbx_strand_id
1 'polypeptide(L)'
;IAIEYKAGKTLEDMMESDRKNLEKYMEDFVDLQLQVQGKKSPLLKGMKDKLARQINGLKDLDATTRYELLTRLESMPKHNKVCHGDFNPSNVIVGEDGKLTVVDWAHVTQGNASADAALTYLQFALKNRVAAEMYLTMFCKKSDTAKQYVQQWFPIVAAAQLEKNNELEKDFLMKWIDVMDYQ
;
A
#
# COMPACT_ATOMS: atom_id res chain seq x y z
N ILE A 1 -18.58 18.67 -4.43
CA ILE A 1 -17.74 18.29 -3.28
C ILE A 1 -16.72 19.40 -3.11
N ALA A 2 -16.63 20.01 -1.93
CA ALA A 2 -15.57 20.95 -1.59
C ALA A 2 -14.39 20.16 -1.01
N ILE A 3 -13.19 20.36 -1.55
CA ILE A 3 -11.96 19.74 -1.08
C ILE A 3 -11.05 20.85 -0.58
N GLU A 4 -10.50 20.68 0.63
CA GLU A 4 -9.53 21.63 1.17
C GLU A 4 -8.22 21.53 0.38
N TYR A 5 -7.77 22.67 -0.15
CA TYR A 5 -6.47 22.77 -0.80
C TYR A 5 -5.36 22.81 0.25
N LYS A 6 -4.33 21.97 0.08
CA LYS A 6 -3.11 22.02 0.88
C LYS A 6 -1.95 22.51 0.01
N ALA A 7 -1.46 23.70 0.35
CA ALA A 7 -0.27 24.24 -0.31
C ALA A 7 0.98 23.46 0.14
N GLY A 8 1.90 23.24 -0.79
CA GLY A 8 3.17 22.53 -0.53
C GLY A 8 3.64 21.73 -1.72
N LYS A 9 4.76 21.03 -1.55
CA LYS A 9 5.28 20.05 -2.52
C LYS A 9 4.89 18.66 -2.07
N THR A 10 4.85 17.71 -3.00
CA THR A 10 4.68 16.31 -2.62
C THR A 10 5.95 15.80 -1.96
N LEU A 11 5.81 14.83 -1.08
CA LEU A 11 6.98 14.15 -0.50
C LEU A 11 7.77 13.40 -1.58
N GLU A 12 7.10 12.96 -2.65
CA GLU A 12 7.76 12.36 -3.83
C GLU A 12 8.71 13.36 -4.48
N ASP A 13 8.27 14.60 -4.75
CA ASP A 13 9.13 15.66 -5.30
C ASP A 13 10.33 15.95 -4.40
N MET A 14 10.14 15.90 -3.08
CA MET A 14 11.23 16.10 -2.12
C MET A 14 12.23 14.94 -2.17
N MET A 15 11.76 13.69 -2.21
CA MET A 15 12.61 12.49 -2.32
C MET A 15 13.41 12.47 -3.63
N GLU A 16 12.82 12.95 -4.73
CA GLU A 16 13.49 13.00 -6.05
C GLU A 16 14.51 14.13 -6.14
N SER A 17 14.20 15.29 -5.62
CA SER A 17 15.05 16.48 -5.70
C SER A 17 16.21 16.49 -4.69
N ASP A 18 16.06 15.82 -3.55
CA ASP A 18 17.01 15.78 -2.45
C ASP A 18 17.34 14.33 -2.02
N ARG A 19 17.97 13.60 -2.91
CA ARG A 19 18.33 12.18 -2.69
C ARG A 19 19.28 11.95 -1.50
N LYS A 20 20.00 12.98 -1.06
CA LYS A 20 20.92 12.86 0.10
C LYS A 20 20.14 12.64 1.40
N ASN A 21 18.92 13.16 1.47
CA ASN A 21 18.05 13.04 2.62
C ASN A 21 16.95 11.98 2.43
N LEU A 22 17.05 11.10 1.43
CA LEU A 22 16.04 10.08 1.11
C LEU A 22 15.69 9.21 2.32
N GLU A 23 16.67 8.78 3.10
CA GLU A 23 16.44 7.94 4.28
C GLU A 23 15.58 8.66 5.32
N LYS A 24 15.85 9.95 5.56
CA LYS A 24 15.06 10.78 6.48
C LYS A 24 13.62 10.93 5.99
N TYR A 25 13.43 11.25 4.71
CA TYR A 25 12.08 11.36 4.13
C TYR A 25 11.33 10.04 4.20
N MET A 26 12.01 8.92 3.98
CA MET A 26 11.42 7.59 4.12
C MET A 26 11.04 7.30 5.57
N GLU A 27 11.85 7.71 6.53
CA GLU A 27 11.55 7.58 7.95
C GLU A 27 10.29 8.38 8.33
N ASP A 28 10.22 9.64 7.95
CA ASP A 28 9.07 10.52 8.20
C ASP A 28 7.79 9.96 7.53
N PHE A 29 7.92 9.40 6.33
CA PHE A 29 6.83 8.75 5.58
C PHE A 29 6.30 7.51 6.31
N VAL A 30 7.17 6.64 6.78
CA VAL A 30 6.79 5.44 7.54
C VAL A 30 6.15 5.80 8.86
N ASP A 31 6.69 6.78 9.59
CA ASP A 31 6.11 7.25 10.85
C ASP A 31 4.70 7.80 10.65
N LEU A 32 4.48 8.56 9.58
CA LEU A 32 3.18 9.08 9.22
C LEU A 32 2.19 7.94 8.90
N GLN A 33 2.61 6.92 8.14
CA GLN A 33 1.77 5.76 7.86
C GLN A 33 1.37 5.01 9.13
N LEU A 34 2.32 4.82 10.05
CA LEU A 34 2.05 4.17 11.34
C LEU A 34 1.11 4.99 12.22
N GLN A 35 1.20 6.34 12.18
CA GLN A 35 0.24 7.21 12.86
C GLN A 35 -1.19 7.04 12.30
N VAL A 36 -1.34 6.94 10.98
CA VAL A 36 -2.63 6.65 10.33
C VAL A 36 -3.15 5.29 10.78
N GLN A 37 -2.31 4.25 10.68
CA GLN A 37 -2.65 2.88 11.05
C GLN A 37 -2.88 2.68 12.57
N GLY A 38 -2.43 3.60 13.39
CA GLY A 38 -2.73 3.65 14.82
C GLY A 38 -4.18 4.07 15.13
N LYS A 39 -4.91 4.60 14.14
CA LYS A 39 -6.31 5.03 14.30
C LYS A 39 -7.27 3.86 14.07
N LYS A 40 -8.49 4.03 14.60
CA LYS A 40 -9.62 3.12 14.37
C LYS A 40 -10.81 3.93 13.89
N SER A 41 -11.53 3.41 12.91
CA SER A 41 -12.75 4.02 12.39
C SER A 41 -13.76 2.94 11.99
N PRO A 42 -14.68 2.57 12.89
CA PRO A 42 -15.61 1.46 12.66
C PRO A 42 -16.57 1.66 11.49
N LEU A 43 -16.74 2.91 11.04
CA LEU A 43 -17.63 3.25 9.93
C LEU A 43 -16.99 2.99 8.55
N LEU A 44 -15.68 2.74 8.49
CA LEU A 44 -15.01 2.44 7.24
C LEU A 44 -15.37 1.04 6.73
N LYS A 45 -15.41 0.89 5.41
CA LYS A 45 -15.61 -0.42 4.76
C LYS A 45 -14.43 -1.35 5.08
N GLY A 46 -14.72 -2.65 5.18
CA GLY A 46 -13.71 -3.67 5.43
C GLY A 46 -12.75 -3.84 4.26
N MET A 47 -11.46 -3.91 4.53
CA MET A 47 -10.42 -4.12 3.51
C MET A 47 -10.56 -5.47 2.83
N LYS A 48 -10.79 -6.57 3.58
CA LYS A 48 -10.94 -7.91 3.01
C LYS A 48 -12.10 -7.98 2.01
N ASP A 49 -13.23 -7.37 2.34
CA ASP A 49 -14.41 -7.33 1.45
C ASP A 49 -14.10 -6.55 0.16
N LYS A 50 -13.35 -5.44 0.28
CA LYS A 50 -12.90 -4.67 -0.89
C LYS A 50 -11.98 -5.49 -1.77
N LEU A 51 -10.94 -6.12 -1.21
CA LEU A 51 -9.97 -6.93 -1.95
C LEU A 51 -10.65 -8.14 -2.60
N ALA A 52 -11.55 -8.85 -1.88
CA ALA A 52 -12.30 -9.97 -2.44
C ALA A 52 -13.15 -9.55 -3.65
N ARG A 53 -13.84 -8.41 -3.55
CA ARG A 53 -14.65 -7.89 -4.67
C ARG A 53 -13.78 -7.54 -5.87
N GLN A 54 -12.62 -6.91 -5.66
CA GLN A 54 -11.68 -6.55 -6.72
C GLN A 54 -11.16 -7.80 -7.42
N ILE A 55 -10.68 -8.81 -6.67
CA ILE A 55 -10.18 -10.08 -7.23
C ILE A 55 -11.30 -10.83 -7.99
N ASN A 56 -12.52 -10.87 -7.45
CA ASN A 56 -13.64 -11.50 -8.13
C ASN A 56 -14.04 -10.80 -9.44
N GLY A 57 -13.83 -9.48 -9.53
CA GLY A 57 -14.14 -8.69 -10.71
C GLY A 57 -13.14 -8.85 -11.88
N LEU A 58 -11.97 -9.44 -11.66
CA LEU A 58 -10.94 -9.62 -12.68
C LEU A 58 -11.37 -10.64 -13.73
N LYS A 59 -11.43 -10.22 -15.00
CA LYS A 59 -11.84 -11.09 -16.13
C LYS A 59 -10.68 -11.95 -16.64
N ASP A 60 -9.47 -11.40 -16.65
CA ASP A 60 -8.26 -12.01 -17.23
C ASP A 60 -7.54 -12.97 -16.28
N LEU A 61 -8.02 -13.12 -15.05
CA LEU A 61 -7.45 -14.05 -14.08
C LEU A 61 -8.15 -15.40 -14.18
N ASP A 62 -7.39 -16.49 -14.33
CA ASP A 62 -7.95 -17.83 -14.38
C ASP A 62 -8.64 -18.23 -13.07
N ALA A 63 -9.52 -19.23 -13.15
CA ALA A 63 -10.37 -19.62 -12.03
C ALA A 63 -9.57 -20.21 -10.86
N THR A 64 -8.49 -20.95 -11.15
CA THR A 64 -7.65 -21.60 -10.13
C THR A 64 -6.89 -20.55 -9.33
N THR A 65 -6.18 -19.66 -10.00
CA THR A 65 -5.45 -18.54 -9.37
C THR A 65 -6.38 -17.66 -8.56
N ARG A 66 -7.56 -17.36 -9.08
CA ARG A 66 -8.59 -16.60 -8.34
C ARG A 66 -9.01 -17.29 -7.06
N TYR A 67 -9.30 -18.59 -7.13
CA TYR A 67 -9.69 -19.39 -5.96
C TYR A 67 -8.59 -19.41 -4.90
N GLU A 68 -7.34 -19.61 -5.30
CA GLU A 68 -6.18 -19.62 -4.40
C GLU A 68 -5.99 -18.28 -3.70
N LEU A 69 -6.07 -17.16 -4.44
CA LEU A 69 -5.96 -15.80 -3.88
C LEU A 69 -7.07 -15.51 -2.87
N LEU A 70 -8.32 -15.89 -3.19
CA LEU A 70 -9.45 -15.68 -2.28
C LEU A 70 -9.35 -16.56 -1.03
N THR A 71 -8.90 -17.82 -1.17
CA THR A 71 -8.64 -18.72 -0.05
C THR A 71 -7.54 -18.16 0.85
N ARG A 72 -6.44 -17.67 0.26
CA ARG A 72 -5.37 -17.00 1.00
C ARG A 72 -5.88 -15.75 1.71
N LEU A 73 -6.63 -14.88 1.02
CA LEU A 73 -7.22 -13.68 1.61
C LEU A 73 -8.12 -14.03 2.80
N GLU A 74 -8.94 -15.09 2.70
CA GLU A 74 -9.80 -15.52 3.79
C GLU A 74 -9.01 -15.97 5.02
N SER A 75 -7.90 -16.66 4.83
CA SER A 75 -7.02 -17.12 5.91
C SER A 75 -6.27 -15.99 6.62
N MET A 76 -6.11 -14.82 5.97
CA MET A 76 -5.37 -13.70 6.56
C MET A 76 -6.14 -13.07 7.74
N PRO A 77 -5.43 -12.68 8.83
CA PRO A 77 -6.07 -12.09 10.01
C PRO A 77 -6.83 -10.81 9.68
N LYS A 78 -8.05 -10.71 10.22
CA LYS A 78 -8.88 -9.51 10.13
C LYS A 78 -8.49 -8.54 11.25
N HIS A 79 -7.97 -7.38 10.87
CA HIS A 79 -7.69 -6.27 11.78
C HIS A 79 -8.65 -5.11 11.50
N ASN A 80 -8.60 -4.06 12.35
CA ASN A 80 -9.48 -2.89 12.27
C ASN A 80 -8.70 -1.57 12.28
N LYS A 81 -7.48 -1.59 11.77
CA LYS A 81 -6.66 -0.38 11.64
C LYS A 81 -7.14 0.45 10.45
N VAL A 82 -6.98 1.78 10.52
CA VAL A 82 -7.22 2.63 9.37
C VAL A 82 -6.12 2.38 8.35
N CYS A 83 -6.51 2.02 7.14
CA CYS A 83 -5.62 1.76 6.01
C CYS A 83 -5.99 2.72 4.88
N HIS A 84 -5.02 3.47 4.39
CA HIS A 84 -5.25 4.50 3.38
C HIS A 84 -5.69 3.90 2.04
N GLY A 85 -5.08 2.78 1.65
CA GLY A 85 -5.40 2.07 0.41
C GLY A 85 -4.77 2.66 -0.85
N ASP A 86 -3.96 3.71 -0.68
CA ASP A 86 -3.10 4.32 -1.71
C ASP A 86 -2.02 5.21 -1.06
N PHE A 87 -1.39 4.68 0.01
CA PHE A 87 -0.39 5.41 0.78
C PHE A 87 0.95 5.40 0.04
N ASN A 88 1.23 6.50 -0.66
CA ASN A 88 2.46 6.70 -1.41
C ASN A 88 2.94 8.15 -1.28
N PRO A 89 4.21 8.47 -1.57
CA PRO A 89 4.76 9.81 -1.35
C PRO A 89 4.09 10.91 -2.16
N SER A 90 3.44 10.60 -3.30
CA SER A 90 2.69 11.61 -4.07
C SER A 90 1.38 12.04 -3.37
N ASN A 91 0.88 11.21 -2.43
CA ASN A 91 -0.29 11.50 -1.60
C ASN A 91 0.08 12.09 -0.23
N VAL A 92 1.31 12.56 -0.06
CA VAL A 92 1.77 13.27 1.14
C VAL A 92 2.29 14.64 0.75
N ILE A 93 1.65 15.69 1.26
CA ILE A 93 2.04 17.08 1.03
C ILE A 93 2.92 17.57 2.17
N VAL A 94 4.06 18.14 1.81
CA VAL A 94 4.99 18.82 2.73
C VAL A 94 4.66 20.31 2.69
N GLY A 95 4.08 20.83 3.76
CA GLY A 95 3.76 22.25 3.90
C GLY A 95 5.02 23.11 4.07
N GLU A 96 4.87 24.42 3.93
CA GLU A 96 5.97 25.40 4.15
C GLU A 96 6.52 25.35 5.59
N ASP A 97 5.70 24.94 6.54
CA ASP A 97 6.08 24.71 7.94
C ASP A 97 6.75 23.34 8.18
N GLY A 98 6.98 22.56 7.13
CA GLY A 98 7.52 21.20 7.18
C GLY A 98 6.52 20.13 7.64
N LYS A 99 5.25 20.49 7.88
CA LYS A 99 4.22 19.55 8.32
C LYS A 99 3.77 18.67 7.17
N LEU A 100 3.72 17.37 7.43
CA LEU A 100 3.20 16.38 6.49
C LEU A 100 1.68 16.27 6.60
N THR A 101 1.01 16.25 5.45
CA THR A 101 -0.44 16.08 5.34
C THR A 101 -0.75 14.99 4.35
N VAL A 102 -1.49 13.96 4.77
CA VAL A 102 -1.97 12.90 3.89
C VAL A 102 -3.23 13.37 3.16
N VAL A 103 -3.25 13.16 1.85
CA VAL A 103 -4.37 13.52 0.96
C VAL A 103 -4.86 12.31 0.20
N ASP A 104 -5.97 12.45 -0.55
CA ASP A 104 -6.58 11.40 -1.38
C ASP A 104 -7.02 10.14 -0.60
N TRP A 105 -7.95 10.32 0.29
CA TRP A 105 -8.56 9.27 1.12
C TRP A 105 -9.65 8.45 0.41
N ALA A 106 -9.75 8.52 -0.92
CA ALA A 106 -10.80 7.85 -1.70
C ALA A 106 -10.82 6.32 -1.53
N HIS A 107 -9.68 5.73 -1.20
CA HIS A 107 -9.51 4.28 -1.06
C HIS A 107 -9.46 3.77 0.38
N VAL A 108 -9.70 4.65 1.37
CA VAL A 108 -9.60 4.31 2.79
C VAL A 108 -10.50 3.15 3.20
N THR A 109 -9.97 2.27 4.03
CA THR A 109 -10.66 1.10 4.59
C THR A 109 -10.24 0.88 6.04
N GLN A 110 -10.94 -0.02 6.74
CA GLN A 110 -10.42 -0.60 7.97
C GLN A 110 -9.93 -2.03 7.70
N GLY A 111 -8.76 -2.39 8.20
CA GLY A 111 -8.19 -3.70 7.92
C GLY A 111 -6.81 -3.95 8.52
N ASN A 112 -6.04 -4.74 7.81
CA ASN A 112 -4.70 -5.14 8.20
C ASN A 112 -3.66 -4.15 7.68
N ALA A 113 -2.89 -3.56 8.59
CA ALA A 113 -1.83 -2.61 8.27
C ALA A 113 -0.78 -3.16 7.30
N SER A 114 -0.50 -4.47 7.38
CA SER A 114 0.47 -5.12 6.49
C SER A 114 -0.01 -5.23 5.05
N ALA A 115 -1.33 -5.30 4.81
CA ALA A 115 -1.89 -5.23 3.46
C ALA A 115 -1.71 -3.83 2.85
N ASP A 116 -1.94 -2.79 3.65
CA ASP A 116 -1.70 -1.39 3.23
C ASP A 116 -0.21 -1.15 2.94
N ALA A 117 0.68 -1.67 3.81
CA ALA A 117 2.12 -1.61 3.60
C ALA A 117 2.58 -2.41 2.37
N ALA A 118 1.98 -3.57 2.11
CA ALA A 118 2.27 -4.36 0.92
C ALA A 118 1.94 -3.59 -0.37
N LEU A 119 0.83 -2.88 -0.40
CA LEU A 119 0.47 -2.02 -1.54
C LEU A 119 1.49 -0.87 -1.71
N THR A 120 1.85 -0.19 -0.63
CA THR A 120 2.89 0.86 -0.64
C THR A 120 4.22 0.33 -1.17
N TYR A 121 4.62 -0.88 -0.73
CA TYR A 121 5.83 -1.53 -1.25
C TYR A 121 5.77 -1.75 -2.76
N LEU A 122 4.66 -2.28 -3.28
CA LEU A 122 4.51 -2.51 -4.73
C LEU A 122 4.57 -1.20 -5.53
N GLN A 123 4.00 -0.13 -5.01
CA GLN A 123 4.06 1.20 -5.64
C GLN A 123 5.49 1.75 -5.68
N PHE A 124 6.29 1.57 -4.63
CA PHE A 124 7.71 1.88 -4.67
C PHE A 124 8.47 0.96 -5.64
N ALA A 125 8.21 -0.35 -5.61
CA ALA A 125 8.94 -1.34 -6.40
C ALA A 125 8.71 -1.16 -7.91
N LEU A 126 7.55 -0.63 -8.30
CA LEU A 126 7.25 -0.28 -9.70
C LEU A 126 8.21 0.80 -10.23
N LYS A 127 8.62 1.74 -9.38
CA LYS A 127 9.50 2.86 -9.73
C LYS A 127 10.97 2.60 -9.38
N ASN A 128 11.22 2.10 -8.17
CA ASN A 128 12.55 1.92 -7.61
C ASN A 128 12.58 0.81 -6.56
N ARG A 129 13.15 -0.34 -6.91
CA ARG A 129 13.23 -1.50 -6.01
C ARG A 129 14.07 -1.24 -4.75
N VAL A 130 15.11 -0.43 -4.86
CA VAL A 130 15.95 -0.10 -3.69
C VAL A 130 15.15 0.73 -2.67
N ALA A 131 14.36 1.70 -3.13
CA ALA A 131 13.48 2.47 -2.27
C ALA A 131 12.38 1.59 -1.64
N ALA A 132 11.85 0.61 -2.38
CA ALA A 132 10.87 -0.34 -1.87
C ALA A 132 11.45 -1.20 -0.73
N GLU A 133 12.66 -1.71 -0.89
CA GLU A 133 13.32 -2.51 0.17
C GLU A 133 13.66 -1.66 1.40
N MET A 134 14.10 -0.40 1.20
CA MET A 134 14.31 0.57 2.28
C MET A 134 13.02 0.81 3.06
N TYR A 135 11.92 1.08 2.36
CA TYR A 135 10.60 1.27 2.94
C TYR A 135 10.17 0.05 3.77
N LEU A 136 10.21 -1.14 3.17
CA LEU A 136 9.74 -2.36 3.83
C LEU A 136 10.55 -2.69 5.08
N THR A 137 11.89 -2.54 4.99
CA THR A 137 12.78 -2.76 6.13
C THR A 137 12.46 -1.82 7.28
N MET A 138 12.26 -0.53 6.96
CA MET A 138 11.96 0.50 7.95
C MET A 138 10.57 0.33 8.56
N PHE A 139 9.56 0.05 7.73
CA PHE A 139 8.20 -0.26 8.18
C PHE A 139 8.18 -1.45 9.13
N CYS A 140 8.79 -2.57 8.75
CA CYS A 140 8.83 -3.79 9.56
C CYS A 140 9.53 -3.55 10.90
N LYS A 141 10.67 -2.84 10.90
CA LYS A 141 11.41 -2.49 12.12
C LYS A 141 10.57 -1.62 13.07
N LYS A 142 9.91 -0.57 12.54
CA LYS A 142 9.15 0.38 13.36
C LYS A 142 7.80 -0.18 13.83
N SER A 143 7.19 -1.07 13.09
CA SER A 143 5.89 -1.70 13.43
C SER A 143 6.03 -3.02 14.20
N ASP A 144 7.24 -3.50 14.43
CA ASP A 144 7.54 -4.84 15.00
C ASP A 144 6.80 -5.95 14.23
N THR A 145 6.82 -5.86 12.90
CA THR A 145 6.14 -6.80 12.02
C THR A 145 7.16 -7.60 11.21
N ALA A 146 7.02 -8.92 11.19
CA ALA A 146 7.89 -9.76 10.38
C ALA A 146 7.74 -9.45 8.88
N LYS A 147 8.88 -9.33 8.15
CA LYS A 147 8.88 -9.04 6.70
C LYS A 147 8.07 -10.07 5.92
N GLN A 148 8.21 -11.36 6.26
CA GLN A 148 7.47 -12.46 5.63
C GLN A 148 5.95 -12.29 5.77
N TYR A 149 5.48 -11.75 6.90
CA TYR A 149 4.05 -11.50 7.08
C TYR A 149 3.51 -10.43 6.13
N VAL A 150 4.27 -9.35 5.89
CA VAL A 150 3.90 -8.35 4.87
C VAL A 150 3.95 -8.96 3.47
N GLN A 151 4.96 -9.78 3.18
CA GLN A 151 5.12 -10.44 1.88
C GLN A 151 3.98 -11.40 1.53
N GLN A 152 3.33 -12.01 2.52
CA GLN A 152 2.14 -12.84 2.29
C GLN A 152 0.98 -12.08 1.66
N TRP A 153 0.94 -10.75 1.80
CA TRP A 153 -0.07 -9.90 1.19
C TRP A 153 0.24 -9.51 -0.26
N PHE A 154 1.49 -9.66 -0.73
CA PHE A 154 1.88 -9.20 -2.06
C PHE A 154 1.01 -9.77 -3.19
N PRO A 155 0.78 -11.10 -3.31
CA PRO A 155 -0.06 -11.63 -4.39
C PRO A 155 -1.49 -11.11 -4.33
N ILE A 156 -2.04 -10.98 -3.13
CA ILE A 156 -3.42 -10.52 -2.90
C ILE A 156 -3.59 -9.07 -3.35
N VAL A 157 -2.69 -8.17 -2.89
CA VAL A 157 -2.79 -6.75 -3.22
C VAL A 157 -2.39 -6.48 -4.68
N ALA A 158 -1.44 -7.24 -5.23
CA ALA A 158 -1.08 -7.16 -6.64
C ALA A 158 -2.27 -7.51 -7.54
N ALA A 159 -2.95 -8.63 -7.25
CA ALA A 159 -4.16 -9.01 -7.96
C ALA A 159 -5.24 -7.94 -7.87
N ALA A 160 -5.52 -7.43 -6.66
CA ALA A 160 -6.53 -6.39 -6.48
C ALA A 160 -6.20 -5.10 -7.28
N GLN A 161 -4.92 -4.74 -7.44
CA GLN A 161 -4.52 -3.58 -8.24
C GLN A 161 -4.76 -3.75 -9.74
N LEU A 162 -4.81 -4.98 -10.27
CA LEU A 162 -5.15 -5.23 -11.68
C LEU A 162 -6.54 -4.70 -12.05
N GLU A 163 -7.47 -4.53 -11.10
CA GLU A 163 -8.78 -3.92 -11.33
C GLU A 163 -8.67 -2.50 -11.90
N LYS A 164 -7.59 -1.77 -11.60
CA LYS A 164 -7.35 -0.43 -12.15
C LYS A 164 -7.10 -0.41 -13.66
N ASN A 165 -6.88 -1.58 -14.25
CA ASN A 165 -6.67 -1.80 -15.68
C ASN A 165 -5.58 -0.92 -16.29
N ASN A 166 -4.48 -0.73 -15.55
CA ASN A 166 -3.31 0.01 -16.02
C ASN A 166 -2.38 -0.94 -16.78
N GLU A 167 -2.40 -0.89 -18.11
CA GLU A 167 -1.59 -1.77 -18.97
C GLU A 167 -0.08 -1.65 -18.71
N LEU A 168 0.41 -0.47 -18.28
CA LEU A 168 1.83 -0.27 -17.99
C LEU A 168 2.28 -1.00 -16.71
N GLU A 169 1.36 -1.28 -15.81
CA GLU A 169 1.64 -1.96 -14.53
C GLU A 169 1.29 -3.45 -14.57
N LYS A 170 0.51 -3.89 -15.55
CA LYS A 170 -0.05 -5.25 -15.62
C LYS A 170 1.03 -6.33 -15.54
N ASP A 171 2.06 -6.25 -16.39
CA ASP A 171 3.15 -7.24 -16.41
C ASP A 171 3.95 -7.27 -15.11
N PHE A 172 4.12 -6.10 -14.48
CA PHE A 172 4.76 -6.00 -13.17
C PHE A 172 3.92 -6.67 -12.08
N LEU A 173 2.62 -6.37 -12.02
CA LEU A 173 1.71 -6.92 -11.02
C LEU A 173 1.52 -8.43 -11.19
N MET A 174 1.43 -8.93 -12.42
CA MET A 174 1.33 -10.37 -12.71
C MET A 174 2.51 -11.16 -12.13
N LYS A 175 3.73 -10.64 -12.19
CA LYS A 175 4.91 -11.30 -11.59
C LYS A 175 4.79 -11.51 -10.07
N TRP A 176 4.03 -10.67 -9.38
CA TRP A 176 3.81 -10.80 -7.93
C TRP A 176 2.69 -11.79 -7.60
N ILE A 177 1.80 -12.07 -8.55
CA ILE A 177 0.75 -13.09 -8.40
C ILE A 177 1.34 -14.48 -8.58
N ASP A 178 2.21 -14.67 -9.58
CA ASP A 178 2.87 -15.95 -9.89
C ASP A 178 3.86 -16.41 -8.80
N VAL A 179 4.25 -15.52 -7.88
CA VAL A 179 5.14 -15.82 -6.73
C VAL A 179 4.46 -16.70 -5.66
N MET A 180 3.27 -17.24 -5.92
CA MET A 180 2.65 -18.22 -5.00
C MET A 180 3.45 -19.52 -4.82
N ASP A 181 4.46 -19.78 -5.67
CA ASP A 181 5.31 -20.96 -5.63
C ASP A 181 6.54 -20.85 -4.70
N TYR A 182 6.77 -19.74 -4.03
CA TYR A 182 7.85 -19.63 -3.06
C TYR A 182 7.35 -20.01 -1.66
N GLN A 183 7.30 -21.30 -1.41
CA GLN A 183 7.30 -21.88 -0.06
C GLN A 183 8.74 -22.04 0.44
#